data_1b8d19fdb01352c9ad8982b9f75dd7d2
#
_entry.id   1b8d19fdb01352c9ad8982b9f75dd7d2
#
_cell.length_a   1.000
_cell.length_b   1.000
_cell.length_c   1.000
_cell.angle_alpha   90.00
_cell.angle_beta   90.00
_cell.angle_gamma   90.00
#
_symmetry.space_group_name_H-M   'P 1'
#
loop_
_entity.id
_entity.type
_entity.pdbx_description
1 polymer ?
#
loop_
_entity_poly.entity_id
_entity_poly.type
_entity_poly.pdbx_seq_one_letter_code
_entity_poly.pdbx_strand_id
1 'polypeptide(L)'
;QVGDSLPTQVEKLLKISPKAEGTVSLRDGNIIEFTPTKPLKNGQTYDISLYLDKLCKVPSDLSTFRFSVKVLPLVFAFQEGSLNIDPTDNNRFSYRASITNSDAVAPAEIELLVKAMINGLSHKLEWEHTPYIHYFTVPDINRTDATQSLELSFNKKVKNGNDLIVEIPGSKIFSVLEVKASDENSQTIDI
;
A
#
# COMPACT_ATOMS: atom_id res chain seq x y z
N GLN A 1 13.91 -28.00 -30.97
CA GLN A 1 12.57 -27.83 -31.56
C GLN A 1 11.58 -28.43 -30.58
N VAL A 2 10.74 -27.60 -29.98
CA VAL A 2 9.55 -28.04 -29.25
C VAL A 2 8.59 -28.57 -30.30
N GLY A 3 8.23 -29.86 -30.18
CA GLY A 3 7.33 -30.48 -31.15
C GLY A 3 5.95 -29.79 -31.13
N ASP A 4 5.31 -29.71 -32.31
CA ASP A 4 4.05 -28.99 -32.57
C ASP A 4 2.80 -29.56 -31.84
N SER A 5 2.96 -30.51 -30.92
CA SER A 5 1.87 -31.07 -30.13
C SER A 5 2.19 -30.92 -28.64
N LEU A 6 1.67 -29.87 -28.02
CA LEU A 6 1.62 -29.76 -26.57
C LEU A 6 0.86 -30.95 -25.96
N PRO A 7 1.34 -31.47 -24.82
CA PRO A 7 0.58 -32.45 -24.08
C PRO A 7 -0.78 -31.86 -23.72
N THR A 8 -1.83 -32.60 -23.96
CA THR A 8 -3.25 -32.25 -23.70
C THR A 8 -3.52 -31.93 -22.20
N GLN A 9 -2.51 -31.91 -21.33
CA GLN A 9 -2.59 -31.71 -19.92
C GLN A 9 -1.45 -30.79 -19.46
N VAL A 10 -1.48 -29.53 -19.90
CA VAL A 10 -0.52 -28.47 -19.49
C VAL A 10 -0.48 -28.33 -17.97
N GLU A 11 -1.57 -28.62 -17.27
CA GLU A 11 -1.67 -28.61 -15.80
C GLU A 11 -0.69 -29.57 -15.10
N LYS A 12 -0.22 -30.63 -15.80
CA LYS A 12 0.75 -31.59 -15.25
C LYS A 12 2.21 -31.16 -15.44
N LEU A 13 2.45 -30.07 -16.14
CA LEU A 13 3.81 -29.57 -16.40
C LEU A 13 4.40 -28.86 -15.17
N LEU A 14 3.54 -28.26 -14.34
CA LEU A 14 3.95 -27.49 -13.17
C LEU A 14 3.43 -28.10 -11.87
N LYS A 15 4.29 -28.13 -10.87
CA LYS A 15 3.89 -28.33 -9.47
C LYS A 15 4.32 -27.12 -8.66
N ILE A 16 3.37 -26.52 -7.94
CA ILE A 16 3.59 -25.33 -7.11
C ILE A 16 3.32 -25.69 -5.66
N SER A 17 4.25 -25.33 -4.78
CA SER A 17 4.16 -25.58 -3.34
C SER A 17 4.52 -24.30 -2.55
N PRO A 18 3.68 -23.79 -1.63
CA PRO A 18 2.32 -24.28 -1.33
C PRO A 18 1.40 -24.25 -2.55
N LYS A 19 0.35 -25.10 -2.54
CA LYS A 19 -0.56 -25.22 -3.68
C LYS A 19 -1.19 -23.87 -4.02
N ALA A 20 -1.05 -23.45 -5.27
CA ALA A 20 -1.77 -22.33 -5.87
C ALA A 20 -2.66 -22.85 -6.98
N GLU A 21 -3.94 -22.49 -6.95
CA GLU A 21 -4.89 -22.82 -8.00
C GLU A 21 -4.75 -21.84 -9.16
N GLY A 22 -4.79 -22.33 -10.38
CA GLY A 22 -4.61 -21.53 -11.58
C GLY A 22 -4.59 -22.36 -12.84
N THR A 23 -4.43 -21.68 -13.96
CA THR A 23 -4.31 -22.28 -15.29
C THR A 23 -2.87 -22.15 -15.78
N VAL A 24 -2.39 -23.20 -16.46
CA VAL A 24 -1.10 -23.17 -17.14
C VAL A 24 -1.39 -23.11 -18.63
N SER A 25 -0.77 -22.18 -19.34
CA SER A 25 -0.89 -22.03 -20.79
C SER A 25 0.49 -21.90 -21.44
N LEU A 26 0.56 -22.16 -22.74
CA LEU A 26 1.74 -21.85 -23.54
C LEU A 26 1.45 -20.61 -24.39
N ARG A 27 2.23 -19.57 -24.19
CA ARG A 27 2.19 -18.35 -24.99
C ARG A 27 3.34 -18.35 -26.00
N ASP A 28 3.03 -17.95 -27.22
CA ASP A 28 3.99 -17.81 -28.33
C ASP A 28 4.83 -19.07 -28.63
N GLY A 29 4.30 -20.26 -28.28
CA GLY A 29 4.92 -21.55 -28.54
C GLY A 29 6.13 -21.92 -27.65
N ASN A 30 6.62 -21.01 -26.80
CA ASN A 30 7.83 -21.22 -26.01
C ASN A 30 7.79 -20.64 -24.59
N ILE A 31 6.71 -19.94 -24.20
CA ILE A 31 6.57 -19.35 -22.87
C ILE A 31 5.48 -20.11 -22.10
N ILE A 32 5.85 -20.76 -21.00
CA ILE A 32 4.91 -21.36 -20.07
C ILE A 32 4.44 -20.28 -19.11
N GLU A 33 3.15 -20.01 -19.13
CA GLU A 33 2.51 -19.00 -18.28
C GLU A 33 1.59 -19.69 -17.27
N PHE A 34 1.75 -19.33 -16.00
CA PHE A 34 0.82 -19.71 -14.94
C PHE A 34 0.01 -18.50 -14.52
N THR A 35 -1.32 -18.60 -14.66
CA THR A 35 -2.26 -17.55 -14.24
C THR A 35 -3.03 -18.06 -13.02
N PRO A 36 -2.78 -17.52 -11.82
CA PRO A 36 -3.50 -17.93 -10.63
C PRO A 36 -4.96 -17.47 -10.68
N THR A 37 -5.90 -18.32 -10.21
CA THR A 37 -7.34 -17.97 -10.11
C THR A 37 -7.63 -16.98 -8.98
N LYS A 38 -6.74 -16.90 -7.99
CA LYS A 38 -6.79 -15.92 -6.90
C LYS A 38 -5.41 -15.33 -6.73
N PRO A 39 -5.28 -14.07 -6.27
CA PRO A 39 -3.98 -13.48 -5.95
C PRO A 39 -3.14 -14.41 -5.07
N LEU A 40 -1.87 -14.53 -5.38
CA LEU A 40 -0.93 -15.27 -4.55
C LEU A 40 -0.76 -14.54 -3.21
N LYS A 41 -0.53 -15.31 -2.14
CA LYS A 41 -0.44 -14.74 -0.79
C LYS A 41 0.82 -13.88 -0.63
N ASN A 42 0.63 -12.63 -0.25
CA ASN A 42 1.71 -11.67 -0.02
C ASN A 42 2.72 -12.16 1.03
N GLY A 43 4.01 -11.97 0.74
CA GLY A 43 5.12 -12.43 1.57
C GLY A 43 5.41 -13.93 1.50
N GLN A 44 4.61 -14.71 0.77
CA GLN A 44 4.77 -16.15 0.64
C GLN A 44 5.81 -16.50 -0.42
N THR A 45 6.63 -17.50 -0.12
CA THR A 45 7.50 -18.16 -1.11
C THR A 45 6.79 -19.37 -1.69
N TYR A 46 6.86 -19.53 -3.00
CA TYR A 46 6.34 -20.66 -3.76
C TYR A 46 7.48 -21.38 -4.45
N ASP A 47 7.63 -22.68 -4.16
CA ASP A 47 8.57 -23.56 -4.85
C ASP A 47 7.89 -24.16 -6.08
N ILE A 48 8.50 -24.00 -7.23
CA ILE A 48 7.97 -24.40 -8.52
C ILE A 48 8.85 -25.48 -9.11
N SER A 49 8.22 -26.60 -9.52
CA SER A 49 8.85 -27.66 -10.26
C SER A 49 8.23 -27.75 -11.65
N LEU A 50 9.04 -27.53 -12.67
CA LEU A 50 8.66 -27.68 -14.08
C LEU A 50 9.21 -29.02 -14.58
N TYR A 51 8.32 -29.92 -15.04
CA TYR A 51 8.67 -31.24 -15.55
C TYR A 51 9.01 -31.17 -17.05
N LEU A 52 10.33 -31.04 -17.32
CA LEU A 52 10.84 -30.88 -18.70
C LEU A 52 10.70 -32.15 -19.53
N ASP A 53 10.75 -33.33 -18.91
CA ASP A 53 10.55 -34.64 -19.54
C ASP A 53 9.17 -34.80 -20.20
N LYS A 54 8.21 -33.98 -19.78
CA LYS A 54 6.86 -33.94 -20.40
C LYS A 54 6.76 -32.99 -21.60
N LEU A 55 7.75 -32.14 -21.80
CA LEU A 55 7.81 -31.18 -22.90
C LEU A 55 8.70 -31.67 -24.06
N CYS A 56 9.84 -32.26 -23.70
CA CYS A 56 10.84 -32.68 -24.68
C CYS A 56 11.69 -33.83 -24.11
N LYS A 57 12.44 -34.48 -24.98
CA LYS A 57 13.43 -35.49 -24.56
C LYS A 57 14.61 -34.79 -23.92
N VAL A 58 14.79 -35.03 -22.63
CA VAL A 58 15.91 -34.51 -21.82
C VAL A 58 16.62 -35.67 -21.11
N PRO A 59 17.91 -35.55 -20.77
CA PRO A 59 18.58 -36.47 -19.85
C PRO A 59 17.83 -36.54 -18.50
N SER A 60 17.92 -37.68 -17.82
CA SER A 60 17.16 -37.94 -16.58
C SER A 60 17.47 -36.95 -15.44
N ASP A 61 18.72 -36.48 -15.38
CA ASP A 61 19.19 -35.45 -14.43
C ASP A 61 18.60 -34.06 -14.69
N LEU A 62 18.12 -33.79 -15.90
CA LEU A 62 17.49 -32.53 -16.32
C LEU A 62 15.95 -32.65 -16.44
N SER A 63 15.36 -33.78 -15.99
CA SER A 63 13.92 -34.01 -16.15
C SER A 63 13.02 -33.00 -15.41
N THR A 64 13.55 -32.35 -14.37
CA THR A 64 12.79 -31.39 -13.57
C THR A 64 13.63 -30.13 -13.30
N PHE A 65 13.11 -28.98 -13.73
CA PHE A 65 13.65 -27.68 -13.39
C PHE A 65 12.95 -27.13 -12.14
N ARG A 66 13.72 -26.72 -11.12
CA ARG A 66 13.18 -26.21 -9.86
C ARG A 66 13.68 -24.80 -9.59
N PHE A 67 12.76 -23.95 -9.15
CA PHE A 67 13.04 -22.58 -8.72
C PHE A 67 12.00 -22.10 -7.71
N SER A 68 12.30 -21.00 -7.02
CA SER A 68 11.39 -20.40 -6.05
C SER A 68 11.05 -18.98 -6.47
N VAL A 69 9.78 -18.59 -6.25
CA VAL A 69 9.27 -17.23 -6.43
C VAL A 69 8.77 -16.74 -5.09
N LYS A 70 9.27 -15.60 -4.64
CA LYS A 70 8.78 -14.92 -3.44
C LYS A 70 7.85 -13.79 -3.84
N VAL A 71 6.60 -13.85 -3.40
CA VAL A 71 5.65 -12.76 -3.52
C VAL A 71 6.04 -11.66 -2.54
N LEU A 72 6.05 -10.42 -3.00
CA LEU A 72 6.38 -9.29 -2.13
C LEU A 72 5.38 -9.18 -0.98
N PRO A 73 5.83 -8.78 0.22
CA PRO A 73 4.92 -8.51 1.32
C PRO A 73 4.04 -7.29 1.01
N LEU A 74 2.80 -7.32 1.50
CA LEU A 74 1.95 -6.14 1.48
C LEU A 74 2.47 -5.15 2.53
N VAL A 75 2.77 -3.95 2.09
CA VAL A 75 3.30 -2.85 2.90
C VAL A 75 2.35 -1.67 2.78
N PHE A 76 2.10 -1.00 3.89
CA PHE A 76 1.32 0.23 3.97
C PHE A 76 2.20 1.35 4.49
N ALA A 77 2.02 2.55 3.95
CA ALA A 77 2.71 3.73 4.44
C ALA A 77 1.76 4.94 4.46
N PHE A 78 1.67 5.62 5.60
CA PHE A 78 1.07 6.94 5.66
C PHE A 78 1.95 7.92 4.89
N GLN A 79 1.30 8.74 4.09
CA GLN A 79 1.90 9.91 3.45
C GLN A 79 1.40 11.14 4.19
N GLU A 80 2.32 12.02 4.53
CA GLU A 80 1.98 13.30 5.18
C GLU A 80 0.99 14.06 4.32
N GLY A 81 0.10 14.74 5.00
CA GLY A 81 -0.99 15.50 4.40
C GLY A 81 -0.99 16.96 4.82
N SER A 82 -2.14 17.58 4.74
CA SER A 82 -2.34 18.98 5.09
C SER A 82 -3.44 19.14 6.12
N LEU A 83 -3.20 20.04 7.07
CA LEU A 83 -4.21 20.56 7.98
C LEU A 83 -4.90 21.74 7.30
N ASN A 84 -6.21 21.67 7.15
CA ASN A 84 -7.01 22.68 6.48
C ASN A 84 -7.96 23.33 7.48
N ILE A 85 -8.08 24.64 7.44
CA ILE A 85 -9.04 25.41 8.24
C ILE A 85 -10.39 25.37 7.53
N ASP A 86 -11.48 25.19 8.27
CA ASP A 86 -12.82 25.33 7.73
C ASP A 86 -13.04 26.80 7.29
N PRO A 87 -13.41 27.06 6.03
CA PRO A 87 -13.62 28.42 5.54
C PRO A 87 -14.74 29.19 6.27
N THR A 88 -15.65 28.48 6.93
CA THR A 88 -16.81 29.02 7.65
C THR A 88 -16.60 29.11 9.16
N ASP A 89 -15.63 28.39 9.70
CA ASP A 89 -15.36 28.35 11.13
C ASP A 89 -13.85 28.16 11.41
N ASN A 90 -13.16 29.25 11.73
CA ASN A 90 -11.71 29.25 12.04
C ASN A 90 -11.32 28.40 13.28
N ASN A 91 -12.28 27.94 14.06
CA ASN A 91 -12.06 27.04 15.19
C ASN A 91 -12.18 25.56 14.81
N ARG A 92 -12.39 25.29 13.51
CA ARG A 92 -12.54 23.95 13.01
C ARG A 92 -11.51 23.62 11.96
N PHE A 93 -10.86 22.47 12.11
CA PHE A 93 -9.90 21.95 11.14
C PHE A 93 -10.38 20.65 10.54
N SER A 94 -9.81 20.31 9.39
CA SER A 94 -9.78 18.96 8.85
C SER A 94 -8.35 18.60 8.49
N TYR A 95 -7.97 17.34 8.64
CA TYR A 95 -6.67 16.85 8.18
C TYR A 95 -6.87 15.86 7.04
N ARG A 96 -6.29 16.15 5.87
CA ARG A 96 -6.35 15.26 4.70
C ARG A 96 -4.98 14.69 4.41
N ALA A 97 -4.90 13.37 4.28
CA ALA A 97 -3.69 12.63 3.97
C ALA A 97 -3.99 11.41 3.12
N SER A 98 -2.99 10.56 2.89
CA SER A 98 -3.18 9.32 2.15
C SER A 98 -2.36 8.17 2.71
N ILE A 99 -2.73 6.96 2.30
CA ILE A 99 -1.99 5.72 2.54
C ILE A 99 -1.68 5.12 1.18
N THR A 100 -0.42 4.76 0.97
CA THR A 100 0.02 3.97 -0.18
C THR A 100 0.19 2.51 0.22
N ASN A 101 -0.10 1.60 -0.70
CA ASN A 101 0.07 0.16 -0.51
C ASN A 101 0.80 -0.45 -1.71
N SER A 102 1.59 -1.50 -1.44
CA SER A 102 2.44 -2.16 -2.44
C SER A 102 1.67 -3.11 -3.37
N ASP A 103 0.42 -3.42 -3.06
CA ASP A 103 -0.46 -4.28 -3.84
C ASP A 103 -1.90 -3.82 -3.64
N ALA A 104 -2.80 -4.11 -4.59
CA ALA A 104 -4.21 -3.69 -4.52
C ALA A 104 -4.90 -4.25 -3.26
N VAL A 105 -5.60 -3.39 -2.54
CA VAL A 105 -6.35 -3.71 -1.32
C VAL A 105 -7.78 -3.22 -1.47
N ALA A 106 -8.73 -4.04 -1.00
CA ALA A 106 -10.12 -3.64 -1.01
C ALA A 106 -10.39 -2.48 -0.03
N PRO A 107 -11.24 -1.48 -0.39
CA PRO A 107 -11.58 -0.36 0.48
C PRO A 107 -11.95 -0.78 1.91
N ALA A 108 -12.85 -1.73 2.06
CA ALA A 108 -13.30 -2.20 3.36
C ALA A 108 -12.18 -2.83 4.23
N GLU A 109 -11.12 -3.34 3.62
CA GLU A 109 -9.98 -3.88 4.36
C GLU A 109 -9.12 -2.77 4.93
N ILE A 110 -8.80 -1.72 4.13
CA ILE A 110 -7.97 -0.62 4.61
C ILE A 110 -8.68 0.21 5.70
N GLU A 111 -9.98 0.45 5.56
CA GLU A 111 -10.77 1.16 6.54
C GLU A 111 -10.75 0.49 7.93
N LEU A 112 -10.71 -0.85 7.97
CA LEU A 112 -10.61 -1.61 9.23
C LEU A 112 -9.19 -1.62 9.83
N LEU A 113 -8.18 -1.26 9.05
CA LEU A 113 -6.79 -1.28 9.50
C LEU A 113 -6.34 0.01 10.16
N VAL A 114 -7.00 1.13 9.88
CA VAL A 114 -6.55 2.47 10.26
C VAL A 114 -7.35 3.01 11.44
N LYS A 115 -6.66 3.72 12.33
CA LYS A 115 -7.25 4.44 13.46
C LYS A 115 -6.71 5.86 13.47
N ALA A 116 -7.60 6.80 13.76
CA ALA A 116 -7.29 8.19 14.07
C ALA A 116 -7.67 8.49 15.51
N MET A 117 -6.77 9.08 16.26
CA MET A 117 -7.00 9.47 17.66
C MET A 117 -6.51 10.91 17.86
N ILE A 118 -7.30 11.73 18.57
CA ILE A 118 -6.90 13.06 19.02
C ILE A 118 -7.03 13.07 20.54
N ASN A 119 -5.92 13.34 21.21
CA ASN A 119 -5.86 13.33 22.67
C ASN A 119 -6.45 12.04 23.30
N GLY A 120 -6.20 10.89 22.67
CA GLY A 120 -6.71 9.59 23.12
C GLY A 120 -8.16 9.27 22.76
N LEU A 121 -8.86 10.17 22.08
CA LEU A 121 -10.25 9.95 21.62
C LEU A 121 -10.26 9.55 20.14
N SER A 122 -11.04 8.53 19.82
CA SER A 122 -11.16 8.04 18.43
C SER A 122 -11.96 9.02 17.57
N HIS A 123 -11.45 9.29 16.36
CA HIS A 123 -12.08 10.11 15.36
C HIS A 123 -12.48 9.30 14.13
N LYS A 124 -13.57 9.70 13.48
CA LYS A 124 -14.03 9.12 12.23
C LYS A 124 -13.10 9.52 11.09
N LEU A 125 -12.96 8.62 10.12
CA LEU A 125 -12.27 8.88 8.85
C LEU A 125 -13.28 8.88 7.71
N GLU A 126 -13.13 9.82 6.80
CA GLU A 126 -13.84 9.86 5.53
C GLU A 126 -12.89 9.47 4.42
N TRP A 127 -13.31 8.55 3.53
CA TRP A 127 -12.42 7.87 2.61
C TRP A 127 -12.73 8.12 1.15
N GLU A 128 -11.66 8.17 0.34
CA GLU A 128 -11.68 8.09 -1.12
C GLU A 128 -10.63 7.07 -1.55
N HIS A 129 -11.01 6.09 -2.38
CA HIS A 129 -10.14 4.96 -2.68
C HIS A 129 -9.75 4.87 -4.14
N THR A 130 -8.47 4.51 -4.36
CA THR A 130 -7.96 3.93 -5.60
C THR A 130 -7.32 2.57 -5.28
N PRO A 131 -6.95 1.74 -6.27
CA PRO A 131 -6.36 0.43 -5.98
C PRO A 131 -5.09 0.44 -5.13
N TYR A 132 -4.28 1.51 -5.21
CA TYR A 132 -2.95 1.59 -4.59
C TYR A 132 -2.77 2.78 -3.66
N ILE A 133 -3.73 3.69 -3.63
CA ILE A 133 -3.70 4.90 -2.80
C ILE A 133 -5.09 5.11 -2.21
N HIS A 134 -5.14 5.27 -0.91
CA HIS A 134 -6.36 5.54 -0.17
C HIS A 134 -6.24 6.90 0.50
N TYR A 135 -7.01 7.87 0.02
CA TYR A 135 -7.09 9.17 0.64
C TYR A 135 -8.07 9.13 1.79
N PHE A 136 -7.77 9.85 2.84
CA PHE A 136 -8.69 10.01 3.96
C PHE A 136 -8.68 11.43 4.49
N THR A 137 -9.80 11.80 5.09
CA THR A 137 -9.96 13.06 5.82
C THR A 137 -10.39 12.74 7.23
N VAL A 138 -9.72 13.35 8.21
CA VAL A 138 -10.20 13.46 9.60
C VAL A 138 -10.97 14.76 9.67
N PRO A 139 -12.32 14.73 9.66
CA PRO A 139 -13.14 15.93 9.69
C PRO A 139 -13.32 16.47 11.11
N ASP A 140 -13.85 17.66 11.21
CA ASP A 140 -14.41 18.26 12.45
C ASP A 140 -13.44 18.26 13.63
N ILE A 141 -12.17 18.58 13.40
CA ILE A 141 -11.19 18.72 14.47
C ILE A 141 -11.40 20.08 15.13
N ASN A 142 -11.90 20.10 16.36
CA ASN A 142 -12.05 21.34 17.11
C ASN A 142 -10.71 21.88 17.56
N ARG A 143 -10.42 23.13 17.22
CA ARG A 143 -9.25 23.85 17.70
C ARG A 143 -9.45 24.19 19.17
N THR A 144 -8.43 23.88 19.98
CA THR A 144 -8.39 24.24 21.41
C THR A 144 -7.33 25.33 21.65
N ASP A 145 -7.27 25.83 22.90
CA ASP A 145 -6.23 26.78 23.28
C ASP A 145 -4.82 26.17 23.29
N ALA A 146 -4.72 24.88 23.56
CA ALA A 146 -3.47 24.13 23.59
C ALA A 146 -3.25 23.37 22.28
N THR A 147 -1.99 23.13 21.93
CA THR A 147 -1.61 22.22 20.85
C THR A 147 -2.15 20.83 21.15
N GLN A 148 -2.73 20.19 20.13
CA GLN A 148 -3.24 18.83 20.17
C GLN A 148 -2.39 17.92 19.29
N SER A 149 -2.46 16.62 19.51
CA SER A 149 -1.80 15.61 18.70
C SER A 149 -2.85 14.73 18.03
N LEU A 150 -2.81 14.68 16.70
CA LEU A 150 -3.52 13.69 15.91
C LEU A 150 -2.57 12.50 15.66
N GLU A 151 -2.96 11.35 16.20
CA GLU A 151 -2.24 10.09 16.02
C GLU A 151 -2.97 9.22 15.01
N LEU A 152 -2.27 8.89 13.93
CA LEU A 152 -2.72 7.98 12.88
C LEU A 152 -1.92 6.70 12.99
N SER A 153 -2.58 5.57 13.17
CA SER A 153 -1.91 4.30 13.39
C SER A 153 -2.61 3.16 12.66
N PHE A 154 -1.82 2.14 12.32
CA PHE A 154 -2.36 0.88 11.85
C PHE A 154 -2.66 -0.05 13.04
N ASN A 155 -3.68 -0.89 12.88
CA ASN A 155 -3.95 -1.92 13.85
C ASN A 155 -2.83 -3.00 13.85
N LYS A 156 -2.77 -3.83 14.91
CA LYS A 156 -1.74 -4.85 15.12
C LYS A 156 -1.61 -5.91 14.01
N LYS A 157 -2.53 -5.95 13.05
CA LYS A 157 -2.46 -6.88 11.91
C LYS A 157 -1.46 -6.41 10.85
N VAL A 158 -1.18 -5.11 10.79
CA VAL A 158 -0.18 -4.52 9.90
C VAL A 158 1.17 -4.56 10.59
N LYS A 159 2.09 -5.37 10.07
CA LYS A 159 3.43 -5.54 10.67
C LYS A 159 4.46 -4.54 10.19
N ASN A 160 4.26 -3.96 9.02
CA ASN A 160 5.23 -3.11 8.33
C ASN A 160 4.60 -1.76 7.94
N GLY A 161 3.75 -1.19 8.80
CA GLY A 161 3.21 0.16 8.66
C GLY A 161 3.99 1.12 9.55
N ASN A 162 4.05 2.39 9.16
CA ASN A 162 4.51 3.48 10.02
C ASN A 162 3.29 4.14 10.67
N ASP A 163 3.46 4.62 11.88
CA ASP A 163 2.50 5.55 12.50
C ASP A 163 2.84 6.98 12.06
N LEU A 164 1.84 7.85 12.05
CA LEU A 164 2.01 9.27 11.74
C LEU A 164 1.41 10.10 12.86
N ILE A 165 2.20 11.03 13.39
CA ILE A 165 1.79 11.99 14.43
C ILE A 165 1.81 13.38 13.80
N VAL A 166 0.69 14.08 13.91
CA VAL A 166 0.48 15.43 13.38
C VAL A 166 0.15 16.38 14.52
N GLU A 167 0.90 17.45 14.63
CA GLU A 167 0.59 18.51 15.58
C GLU A 167 -0.50 19.44 15.02
N ILE A 168 -1.53 19.67 15.82
CA ILE A 168 -2.61 20.62 15.55
C ILE A 168 -2.38 21.83 16.42
N PRO A 169 -2.04 23.01 15.85
CA PRO A 169 -1.69 24.19 16.62
C PRO A 169 -2.89 24.74 17.40
N GLY A 170 -2.64 25.11 18.65
CA GLY A 170 -3.64 25.75 19.50
C GLY A 170 -3.95 27.20 19.07
N SER A 171 -5.11 27.71 19.52
CA SER A 171 -5.57 29.06 19.15
C SER A 171 -4.77 30.19 19.81
N LYS A 172 -4.10 29.91 20.94
CA LYS A 172 -3.30 30.90 21.69
C LYS A 172 -1.87 31.02 21.23
N ILE A 173 -1.40 30.15 20.35
CA ILE A 173 -0.03 30.19 19.84
C ILE A 173 -0.01 31.08 18.59
N PHE A 174 0.28 32.34 18.77
CA PHE A 174 0.76 33.19 17.68
C PHE A 174 2.27 33.01 17.57
N SER A 175 2.74 32.52 16.42
CA SER A 175 4.17 32.46 16.15
C SER A 175 4.44 33.11 14.79
N VAL A 176 5.45 33.96 14.79
CA VAL A 176 6.01 34.46 13.53
C VAL A 176 6.85 33.34 12.93
N LEU A 177 6.41 32.80 11.80
CA LEU A 177 7.09 31.69 11.14
C LEU A 177 8.36 32.14 10.43
N GLU A 178 8.34 33.32 9.83
CA GLU A 178 9.46 33.88 9.12
C GLU A 178 9.31 35.39 9.03
N VAL A 179 10.43 36.08 9.12
CA VAL A 179 10.52 37.54 8.88
C VAL A 179 11.60 37.75 7.83
N LYS A 180 11.23 38.24 6.68
CA LYS A 180 12.18 38.55 5.59
C LYS A 180 12.03 39.99 5.17
N ALA A 181 13.15 40.67 4.89
CA ALA A 181 13.10 41.88 4.08
C ALA A 181 12.70 41.49 2.65
N SER A 182 11.76 42.20 2.03
CA SER A 182 11.26 41.91 0.69
C SER A 182 12.37 41.98 -0.36
N ASP A 183 13.35 42.85 -0.15
CA ASP A 183 14.64 42.91 -0.86
C ASP A 183 15.66 43.67 -0.05
N GLU A 184 16.94 43.70 -0.45
CA GLU A 184 18.02 44.36 0.27
C GLU A 184 17.85 45.90 0.39
N ASN A 185 17.00 46.51 -0.40
CA ASN A 185 16.74 47.94 -0.44
C ASN A 185 15.32 48.34 0.02
N SER A 186 14.51 47.37 0.37
CA SER A 186 13.10 47.55 0.76
C SER A 186 13.01 47.89 2.25
N GLN A 187 12.13 48.83 2.58
CA GLN A 187 11.72 49.07 3.98
C GLN A 187 10.48 48.23 4.35
N THR A 188 10.07 47.28 3.47
CA THR A 188 8.94 46.37 3.68
C THR A 188 9.43 45.09 4.34
N ILE A 189 8.71 44.65 5.35
CA ILE A 189 8.95 43.38 6.06
C ILE A 189 7.73 42.51 5.83
N ASP A 190 7.95 41.29 5.32
CA ASP A 190 6.95 40.24 5.22
C ASP A 190 6.94 39.39 6.48
N ILE A 191 5.76 39.15 7.06
CA ILE A 191 5.57 38.42 8.32
C ILE A 191 4.65 37.25 8.12
#